data_747d22394bf11b9643cbb9d9379b89f6
#
_entry.id   747d22394bf11b9643cbb9d9379b89f6
#
_cell.length_a   1.000
_cell.length_b   1.000
_cell.length_c   1.000
_cell.angle_alpha   90.00
_cell.angle_beta   90.00
_cell.angle_gamma   90.00
#
_symmetry.space_group_name_H-M   'P 1'
#
loop_
_entity.id
_entity.type
_entity.pdbx_description
1 polymer ?
#
loop_
_entity_poly.entity_id
_entity_poly.type
_entity_poly.pdbx_seq_one_letter_code
_entity_poly.pdbx_strand_id
1 'polypeptide(L)'
;MKKTTEQLTKEFQEIMAANGFEATNETDYAGNTLYSRRWQRTAEVLWHGTTRHEYEIVASISYGYPMIRMYEDGRQIDRRDYSSPKRALNAMKEIIRCAGYEF
;
A
#
# COMPACT_ATOMS: atom_id res chain seq x y z
N MET A 1 11.73 -12.50 21.52
CA MET A 1 10.38 -13.06 21.64
C MET A 1 9.59 -12.84 20.35
N LYS A 2 8.95 -13.87 19.84
CA LYS A 2 8.18 -13.78 18.61
C LYS A 2 6.84 -13.11 18.85
N LYS A 3 6.48 -12.12 18.07
CA LYS A 3 5.19 -11.42 18.16
C LYS A 3 4.03 -12.35 17.77
N THR A 4 2.91 -12.23 18.46
CA THR A 4 1.69 -12.96 18.09
C THR A 4 1.05 -12.35 16.84
N THR A 5 0.14 -13.09 16.21
CA THR A 5 -0.65 -12.59 15.07
C THR A 5 -1.41 -11.31 15.44
N GLU A 6 -1.97 -11.25 16.63
CA GLU A 6 -2.70 -10.07 17.11
C GLU A 6 -1.80 -8.85 17.28
N GLN A 7 -0.59 -9.05 17.82
CA GLN A 7 0.39 -7.98 17.96
C GLN A 7 0.85 -7.46 16.59
N LEU A 8 1.09 -8.34 15.64
CA LEU A 8 1.49 -7.97 14.28
C LEU A 8 0.36 -7.23 13.55
N THR A 9 -0.87 -7.66 13.72
CA THR A 9 -2.03 -6.99 13.14
C THR A 9 -2.19 -5.57 13.71
N LYS A 10 -2.04 -5.41 15.01
CA LYS A 10 -2.11 -4.11 15.66
C LYS A 10 -0.98 -3.18 15.20
N GLU A 11 0.23 -3.70 15.14
CA GLU A 11 1.40 -2.97 14.62
C GLU A 11 1.16 -2.50 13.18
N PHE A 12 0.62 -3.36 12.34
CA PHE A 12 0.28 -3.02 10.96
C PHE A 12 -0.75 -1.89 10.90
N GLN A 13 -1.82 -1.96 11.69
CA GLN A 13 -2.85 -0.92 11.73
C GLN A 13 -2.27 0.43 12.16
N GLU A 14 -1.43 0.43 13.18
CA GLU A 14 -0.77 1.65 13.67
C GLU A 14 0.16 2.25 12.60
N ILE A 15 0.92 1.41 11.90
CA ILE A 15 1.80 1.83 10.81
C ILE A 15 0.99 2.43 9.66
N MET A 16 -0.11 1.80 9.28
CA MET A 16 -0.97 2.32 8.20
C MET A 16 -1.54 3.68 8.57
N ALA A 17 -2.09 3.83 9.76
CA ALA A 17 -2.64 5.10 10.23
C ALA A 17 -1.58 6.21 10.32
N ALA A 18 -0.37 5.87 10.77
CA ALA A 18 0.72 6.84 10.93
C ALA A 18 1.32 7.29 9.60
N ASN A 19 1.11 6.56 8.50
CA ASN A 19 1.74 6.81 7.22
C ASN A 19 0.75 7.17 6.10
N GLY A 20 -0.41 7.71 6.45
CA GLY A 20 -1.36 8.26 5.48
C GLY A 20 -2.23 7.23 4.76
N PHE A 21 -2.29 6.02 5.26
CA PHE A 21 -3.21 5.00 4.73
C PHE A 21 -4.56 5.12 5.44
N GLU A 22 -5.62 5.03 4.67
CA GLU A 22 -6.98 5.09 5.19
C GLU A 22 -7.62 3.70 5.18
N ALA A 23 -8.34 3.38 6.26
CA ALA A 23 -9.14 2.16 6.32
C ALA A 23 -10.32 2.31 5.36
N THR A 24 -10.47 1.34 4.46
CA THR A 24 -11.60 1.32 3.53
C THR A 24 -12.76 0.55 4.13
N ASN A 25 -13.93 0.60 3.48
CA ASN A 25 -15.08 -0.21 3.86
C ASN A 25 -15.03 -1.61 3.26
N GLU A 26 -13.98 -1.91 2.50
CA GLU A 26 -13.79 -3.20 1.84
C GLU A 26 -12.92 -4.11 2.70
N THR A 27 -13.15 -5.41 2.57
CA THR A 27 -12.37 -6.45 3.24
C THR A 27 -11.83 -7.45 2.21
N ASP A 28 -10.78 -8.19 2.61
CA ASP A 28 -10.30 -9.32 1.83
C ASP A 28 -11.16 -10.57 2.08
N TYR A 29 -10.79 -11.71 1.50
CA TYR A 29 -11.52 -12.97 1.66
C TYR A 29 -11.60 -13.46 3.10
N ALA A 30 -10.62 -13.10 3.92
CA ALA A 30 -10.58 -13.48 5.33
C ALA A 30 -11.31 -12.50 6.24
N GLY A 31 -11.89 -11.43 5.69
CA GLY A 31 -12.60 -10.41 6.45
C GLY A 31 -11.71 -9.35 7.05
N ASN A 32 -10.46 -9.25 6.63
CA ASN A 32 -9.52 -8.23 7.11
C ASN A 32 -9.72 -6.92 6.35
N THR A 33 -9.69 -5.79 7.09
CA THR A 33 -9.85 -4.46 6.52
C THR A 33 -8.73 -4.15 5.51
N LEU A 34 -9.09 -3.59 4.37
CA LEU A 34 -8.15 -3.09 3.39
C LEU A 34 -7.82 -1.63 3.69
N TYR A 35 -6.54 -1.31 3.65
CA TYR A 35 -6.03 0.05 3.81
C TYR A 35 -5.55 0.56 2.46
N SER A 36 -5.84 1.83 2.15
CA SER A 36 -5.53 2.41 0.86
C SER A 36 -4.79 3.73 1.02
N ARG A 37 -3.80 3.95 0.16
CA ARG A 37 -3.18 5.26 -0.03
C ARG A 37 -3.11 5.54 -1.53
N ARG A 38 -3.65 6.69 -1.92
CA ARG A 38 -3.72 7.13 -3.32
C ARG A 38 -2.86 8.35 -3.53
N TRP A 39 -2.26 8.44 -4.71
CA TRP A 39 -1.57 9.65 -5.14
C TRP A 39 -1.63 9.76 -6.66
N GLN A 40 -1.28 10.94 -7.16
CA GLN A 40 -1.29 11.22 -8.59
C GLN A 40 0.09 11.70 -9.00
N ARG A 41 0.49 11.33 -10.20
CA ARG A 41 1.70 11.78 -10.83
C ARG A 41 1.36 12.40 -12.18
N THR A 42 1.87 13.62 -12.42
CA THR A 42 1.73 14.30 -13.70
C THR A 42 3.07 14.20 -14.44
N ALA A 43 3.03 13.80 -15.69
CA ALA A 43 4.21 13.73 -16.55
C ALA A 43 3.95 14.50 -17.85
N GLU A 44 4.91 15.31 -18.27
CA GLU A 44 4.86 15.96 -19.57
C GLU A 44 5.25 14.95 -20.65
N VAL A 45 4.38 14.82 -21.65
CA VAL A 45 4.65 13.98 -22.82
C VAL A 45 4.90 14.89 -23.99
N LEU A 46 6.07 14.74 -24.62
CA LEU A 46 6.48 15.53 -25.77
C LEU A 46 5.43 15.39 -26.88
N TRP A 47 4.93 16.51 -27.42
CA TRP A 47 3.92 16.60 -28.49
C TRP A 47 2.47 16.26 -28.05
N HIS A 48 2.24 15.73 -26.82
CA HIS A 48 0.92 15.31 -26.36
C HIS A 48 0.41 16.07 -25.14
N GLY A 49 1.19 17.04 -24.64
CA GLY A 49 0.83 17.79 -23.45
C GLY A 49 1.16 17.03 -22.16
N THR A 50 0.29 17.14 -21.17
CA THR A 50 0.47 16.57 -19.84
C THR A 50 -0.38 15.33 -19.66
N THR A 51 0.23 14.23 -19.23
CA THR A 51 -0.51 13.03 -18.82
C THR A 51 -0.56 12.94 -17.30
N ARG A 52 -1.66 12.41 -16.79
CA ARG A 52 -1.89 12.24 -15.37
C ARG A 52 -2.16 10.78 -15.07
N HIS A 53 -1.38 10.22 -14.16
CA HIS A 53 -1.55 8.84 -13.71
C HIS A 53 -1.98 8.81 -12.26
N GLU A 54 -2.92 7.95 -11.95
CA GLU A 54 -3.38 7.71 -10.59
C GLU A 54 -2.80 6.41 -10.07
N TYR A 55 -2.21 6.47 -8.88
CA TYR A 55 -1.63 5.31 -8.22
C TYR A 55 -2.37 5.03 -6.92
N GLU A 56 -2.46 3.76 -6.58
CA GLU A 56 -3.02 3.31 -5.31
C GLU A 56 -2.23 2.12 -4.79
N ILE A 57 -1.93 2.13 -3.50
CA ILE A 57 -1.48 0.94 -2.79
C ILE A 57 -2.62 0.50 -1.88
N VAL A 58 -3.01 -0.76 -2.02
CA VAL A 58 -3.99 -1.42 -1.15
C VAL A 58 -3.26 -2.46 -0.32
N ALA A 59 -3.33 -2.31 1.00
CA ALA A 59 -2.60 -3.17 1.92
C ALA A 59 -3.57 -3.86 2.88
N SER A 60 -3.29 -5.12 3.18
CA SER A 60 -4.01 -5.88 4.20
C SER A 60 -3.05 -6.78 4.94
N ILE A 61 -3.49 -7.32 6.07
CA ILE A 61 -2.70 -8.27 6.85
C ILE A 61 -3.56 -9.49 7.16
N SER A 62 -3.02 -10.68 7.00
CA SER A 62 -3.67 -11.94 7.31
C SER A 62 -2.69 -12.85 8.02
N TYR A 63 -3.09 -13.37 9.17
CA TYR A 63 -2.24 -14.25 10.01
C TYR A 63 -0.86 -13.66 10.33
N GLY A 64 -0.77 -12.34 10.42
CA GLY A 64 0.49 -11.64 10.69
C GLY A 64 1.36 -11.37 9.45
N TYR A 65 0.91 -11.76 8.27
CA TYR A 65 1.63 -11.55 7.01
C TYR A 65 0.96 -10.45 6.18
N PRO A 66 1.61 -9.28 6.04
CA PRO A 66 1.08 -8.20 5.20
C PRO A 66 1.13 -8.54 3.72
N MET A 67 0.11 -8.13 2.98
CA MET A 67 0.05 -8.21 1.53
C MET A 67 -0.20 -6.83 0.96
N ILE A 68 0.52 -6.50 -0.09
CA ILE A 68 0.41 -5.21 -0.78
C ILE A 68 0.06 -5.45 -2.24
N ARG A 69 -0.94 -4.70 -2.74
CA ARG A 69 -1.27 -4.64 -4.16
C ARG A 69 -1.08 -3.21 -4.63
N MET A 70 -0.45 -3.05 -5.78
CA MET A 70 -0.25 -1.73 -6.38
C MET A 70 -1.08 -1.60 -7.64
N TYR A 71 -1.76 -0.45 -7.77
CA TYR A 71 -2.62 -0.14 -8.92
C TYR A 71 -2.13 1.12 -9.60
N GLU A 72 -2.17 1.12 -10.92
CA GLU A 72 -1.94 2.29 -11.77
C GLU A 72 -3.17 2.46 -12.66
N ASP A 73 -3.82 3.63 -12.57
CA ASP A 73 -5.05 3.95 -13.32
C ASP A 73 -6.15 2.90 -13.17
N GLY A 74 -6.28 2.35 -11.96
CA GLY A 74 -7.27 1.33 -11.64
C GLY A 74 -6.89 -0.10 -12.02
N ARG A 75 -5.71 -0.29 -12.58
CA ARG A 75 -5.20 -1.59 -13.04
C ARG A 75 -4.12 -2.11 -12.09
N GLN A 76 -4.28 -3.33 -11.61
CA GLN A 76 -3.26 -3.95 -10.76
C GLN A 76 -1.98 -4.21 -11.57
N ILE A 77 -0.87 -3.66 -11.09
CA ILE A 77 0.44 -3.80 -11.74
C ILE A 77 1.43 -4.64 -10.92
N ASP A 78 1.20 -4.79 -9.61
CA ASP A 78 2.07 -5.60 -8.76
C ASP A 78 1.30 -6.12 -7.54
N ARG A 79 1.80 -7.21 -6.97
CA ARG A 79 1.31 -7.80 -5.74
C ARG A 79 2.49 -8.45 -5.02
N ARG A 80 2.63 -8.18 -3.72
CA ARG A 80 3.70 -8.75 -2.92
C ARG A 80 3.23 -9.08 -1.52
N ASP A 81 3.77 -10.16 -0.97
CA ASP A 81 3.57 -10.59 0.40
C ASP A 81 4.85 -10.33 1.20
N TYR A 82 4.70 -9.97 2.47
CA TYR A 82 5.82 -9.66 3.35
C TYR A 82 5.73 -10.45 4.64
N SER A 83 6.88 -10.66 5.29
CA SER A 83 6.98 -11.44 6.51
C SER A 83 6.72 -10.62 7.78
N SER A 84 6.69 -9.30 7.69
CA SER A 84 6.40 -8.44 8.84
C SER A 84 5.86 -7.08 8.41
N PRO A 85 5.13 -6.37 9.30
CA PRO A 85 4.66 -5.01 9.01
C PRO A 85 5.77 -4.02 8.69
N LYS A 86 6.92 -4.12 9.34
CA LYS A 86 8.06 -3.25 9.08
C LYS A 86 8.63 -3.44 7.68
N ARG A 87 8.75 -4.67 7.23
CA ARG A 87 9.22 -4.97 5.87
C ARG A 87 8.24 -4.46 4.82
N ALA A 88 6.95 -4.61 5.08
CA ALA A 88 5.91 -4.07 4.23
C ALA A 88 5.99 -2.54 4.14
N LEU A 89 6.17 -1.87 5.27
CA LEU A 89 6.31 -0.41 5.31
C LEU A 89 7.52 0.06 4.49
N ASN A 90 8.67 -0.57 4.67
CA ASN A 90 9.87 -0.20 3.93
C ASN A 90 9.69 -0.39 2.43
N ALA A 91 9.02 -1.47 2.02
CA ALA A 91 8.71 -1.70 0.61
C ALA A 91 7.74 -0.67 0.05
N MET A 92 6.71 -0.28 0.81
CA MET A 92 5.76 0.75 0.40
C MET A 92 6.43 2.10 0.22
N LYS A 93 7.33 2.48 1.13
CA LYS A 93 8.12 3.71 1.00
C LYS A 93 8.94 3.71 -0.30
N GLU A 94 9.57 2.61 -0.60
CA GLU A 94 10.38 2.45 -1.80
C GLU A 94 9.52 2.55 -3.07
N ILE A 95 8.38 1.87 -3.09
CA ILE A 95 7.45 1.91 -4.22
C ILE A 95 6.96 3.33 -4.48
N ILE A 96 6.54 4.04 -3.45
CA ILE A 96 6.02 5.40 -3.58
C ILE A 96 7.12 6.35 -4.05
N ARG A 97 8.33 6.21 -3.51
CA ARG A 97 9.47 7.00 -3.94
C ARG A 97 9.85 6.75 -5.40
N CYS A 98 9.86 5.50 -5.84
CA CYS A 98 10.15 5.13 -7.22
C CYS A 98 9.08 5.64 -8.19
N ALA A 99 7.83 5.80 -7.73
CA ALA A 99 6.76 6.42 -8.50
C ALA A 99 6.84 7.95 -8.52
N GLY A 100 7.92 8.54 -7.97
CA GLY A 100 8.15 9.98 -8.00
C GLY A 100 7.35 10.78 -6.99
N TYR A 101 6.91 10.14 -5.91
CA TYR A 101 6.14 10.78 -4.85
C TYR A 101 6.87 10.70 -3.51
N GLU A 102 6.75 11.75 -2.72
CA GLU A 102 7.29 11.74 -1.36
C GLU A 102 6.36 10.97 -0.43
N PHE A 103 6.97 10.14 0.38
CA PHE A 103 6.22 9.31 1.33
C PHE A 103 5.69 10.11 2.54
#